data_97beb755fad060ce363029e89047b99a
#
_entry.id   97beb755fad060ce363029e89047b99a
#
_cell.length_a   1.000
_cell.length_b   1.000
_cell.length_c   1.000
_cell.angle_alpha   90.00
_cell.angle_beta   90.00
_cell.angle_gamma   90.00
#
_symmetry.space_group_name_H-M   'P 1'
#
loop_
_entity.id
_entity.type
_entity.pdbx_description
1 polymer ?
#
loop_
_entity_poly.entity_id
_entity_poly.type
_entity_poly.pdbx_seq_one_letter_code
_entity_poly.pdbx_strand_id
1 'polypeptide(L)'
;RDCLLSRGLGDVYKRQELWESATECPVVFPDGVGVVGWMVPGGREIAIKTAELMKKYDVVIWAHHGMFCSGEDFDLTFGLLHTVEKSAEILVKILSMTPNKLQTITPDNFRSLAKDFKVSLPEEFLYEKQ
;
A
#
# COMPACT_ATOMS: atom_id res chain seq x y z
N ARG A 1 5.34 -17.75 -0.03
CA ARG A 1 4.65 -17.08 -1.16
C ARG A 1 5.41 -15.82 -1.51
N ASP A 2 5.85 -15.74 -2.76
CA ASP A 2 6.47 -14.52 -3.27
C ASP A 2 5.43 -13.40 -3.27
N CYS A 3 5.57 -12.46 -2.35
CA CYS A 3 4.76 -11.26 -2.35
C CYS A 3 5.11 -10.42 -3.58
N LEU A 4 4.20 -10.33 -4.54
CA LEU A 4 4.36 -9.54 -5.77
C LEU A 4 4.70 -8.07 -5.45
N LEU A 5 4.21 -7.57 -4.34
CA LEU A 5 4.49 -6.22 -3.81
C LEU A 5 5.97 -5.97 -3.52
N SER A 6 6.67 -6.96 -2.97
CA SER A 6 8.04 -6.76 -2.50
C SER A 6 9.06 -6.55 -3.62
N ARG A 7 8.72 -6.94 -4.84
CA ARG A 7 9.64 -6.92 -5.99
C ARG A 7 9.68 -5.62 -6.78
N GLY A 8 8.77 -4.67 -6.53
CA GLY A 8 8.68 -3.47 -7.36
C GLY A 8 8.34 -2.16 -6.66
N LEU A 9 8.05 -2.18 -5.37
CA LEU A 9 7.52 -1.03 -4.62
C LEU A 9 8.57 -0.20 -3.87
N GLY A 10 9.85 -0.29 -4.24
CA GLY A 10 10.89 0.58 -3.68
C GLY A 10 10.73 2.06 -3.98
N ASP A 11 9.86 2.40 -4.93
CA ASP A 11 9.60 3.75 -5.39
C ASP A 11 8.32 4.33 -4.74
N VAL A 12 8.37 5.60 -4.34
CA VAL A 12 7.23 6.35 -3.78
C VAL A 12 6.04 6.37 -4.74
N TYR A 13 6.28 6.50 -6.05
CA TYR A 13 5.23 6.50 -7.06
C TYR A 13 4.47 5.17 -7.14
N LYS A 14 5.18 4.05 -7.07
CA LYS A 14 4.54 2.72 -7.11
C LYS A 14 3.71 2.43 -5.86
N ARG A 15 4.09 2.97 -4.71
CA ARG A 15 3.30 2.89 -3.48
C ARG A 15 1.97 3.63 -3.61
N GLN A 16 2.01 4.81 -4.22
CA GLN A 16 0.82 5.59 -4.51
C GLN A 16 -0.05 4.92 -5.58
N GLU A 17 0.55 4.36 -6.63
CA GLU A 17 -0.17 3.59 -7.65
C GLU A 17 -0.91 2.38 -7.07
N LEU A 18 -0.31 1.69 -6.09
CA LEU A 18 -0.97 0.61 -5.36
C LEU A 18 -2.17 1.13 -4.59
N TRP A 19 -2.01 2.21 -3.83
CA TRP A 19 -3.05 2.80 -3.02
C TRP A 19 -4.24 3.31 -3.86
N GLU A 20 -3.97 3.81 -5.06
CA GLU A 20 -4.97 4.27 -6.04
C GLU A 20 -5.61 3.15 -6.85
N SER A 21 -5.15 1.91 -6.71
CA SER A 21 -5.54 0.81 -7.59
C SER A 21 -6.93 0.25 -7.32
N ALA A 22 -7.44 0.40 -6.10
CA ALA A 22 -8.73 -0.10 -5.68
C ALA A 22 -9.40 0.82 -4.66
N THR A 23 -10.72 0.88 -4.69
CA THR A 23 -11.55 1.69 -3.78
C THR A 23 -11.34 1.30 -2.31
N GLU A 24 -11.04 0.05 -2.04
CA GLU A 24 -10.82 -0.49 -0.70
C GLU A 24 -9.52 0.03 -0.06
N CYS A 25 -8.49 0.32 -0.86
CA CYS A 25 -7.18 0.72 -0.35
C CYS A 25 -7.24 1.95 0.56
N PRO A 26 -7.79 3.09 0.15
CA PRO A 26 -7.89 4.28 1.01
C PRO A 26 -8.81 4.09 2.23
N VAL A 27 -9.70 3.11 2.19
CA VAL A 27 -10.57 2.80 3.34
C VAL A 27 -9.86 1.91 4.36
N VAL A 28 -9.11 0.91 3.89
CA VAL A 28 -8.51 -0.13 4.74
C VAL A 28 -7.11 0.27 5.24
N PHE A 29 -6.33 0.96 4.41
CA PHE A 29 -5.02 1.51 4.80
C PHE A 29 -4.84 2.95 4.30
N PRO A 30 -5.57 3.91 4.91
CA PRO A 30 -5.61 5.29 4.45
C PRO A 30 -4.24 5.98 4.41
N ASP A 31 -3.33 5.61 5.28
CA ASP A 31 -1.97 6.17 5.35
C ASP A 31 -1.01 5.58 4.29
N GLY A 32 -1.49 4.60 3.51
CA GLY A 32 -0.66 3.92 2.53
C GLY A 32 0.22 2.83 3.14
N VAL A 33 1.36 2.57 2.50
CA VAL A 33 2.30 1.52 2.91
C VAL A 33 3.70 2.08 3.16
N GLY A 34 4.36 1.60 4.22
CA GLY A 34 5.78 1.83 4.46
C GLY A 34 6.63 0.82 3.68
N VAL A 35 7.82 1.20 3.25
CA VAL A 35 8.76 0.29 2.59
C VAL A 35 10.13 0.36 3.26
N VAL A 36 10.62 -0.78 3.72
CA VAL A 36 12.01 -0.97 4.11
C VAL A 36 12.78 -1.45 2.88
N GLY A 37 13.83 -0.69 2.49
CA GLY A 37 14.75 -1.12 1.45
C GLY A 37 15.38 -2.47 1.76
N TRP A 38 15.94 -3.14 0.74
CA TRP A 38 16.54 -4.45 0.95
C TRP A 38 17.62 -4.44 2.03
N MET A 39 17.50 -5.38 2.95
CA MET A 39 18.43 -5.65 4.04
C MET A 39 18.42 -7.15 4.33
N VAL A 40 19.48 -7.64 4.96
CA VAL A 40 19.52 -9.04 5.42
C VAL A 40 18.39 -9.27 6.43
N PRO A 41 17.47 -10.21 6.16
CA PRO A 41 16.35 -10.48 7.06
C PRO A 41 16.84 -11.09 8.39
N GLY A 42 16.06 -10.87 9.46
CA GLY A 42 16.36 -11.41 10.79
C GLY A 42 17.34 -10.57 11.63
N GLY A 43 17.90 -9.50 11.07
CA GLY A 43 18.80 -8.60 11.78
C GLY A 43 18.05 -7.56 12.63
N ARG A 44 18.78 -7.00 13.64
CA ARG A 44 18.22 -5.96 14.52
C ARG A 44 17.90 -4.67 13.74
N GLU A 45 18.69 -4.33 12.75
CA GLU A 45 18.54 -3.09 11.98
C GLU A 45 17.21 -3.06 11.21
N ILE A 46 16.89 -4.15 10.51
CA ILE A 46 15.61 -4.23 9.78
C ILE A 46 14.40 -4.22 10.74
N ALA A 47 14.54 -4.85 11.92
CA ALA A 47 13.50 -4.82 12.95
C ALA A 47 13.23 -3.39 13.46
N ILE A 48 14.29 -2.60 13.71
CA ILE A 48 14.17 -1.21 14.14
C ILE A 48 13.47 -0.37 13.08
N LYS A 49 13.92 -0.46 11.82
CA LYS A 49 13.30 0.27 10.70
C LYS A 49 11.84 -0.10 10.49
N THR A 50 11.51 -1.38 10.63
CA THR A 50 10.13 -1.85 10.56
C THR A 50 9.28 -1.23 11.66
N ALA A 51 9.75 -1.28 12.91
CA ALA A 51 9.05 -0.71 14.05
C ALA A 51 8.86 0.81 13.94
N GLU A 52 9.83 1.53 13.38
CA GLU A 52 9.70 2.97 13.12
C GLU A 52 8.62 3.27 12.08
N LEU A 53 8.58 2.52 10.98
CA LEU A 53 7.56 2.69 9.95
C LEU A 53 6.18 2.28 10.45
N MET A 54 6.07 1.25 11.28
CA MET A 54 4.79 0.80 11.87
C MET A 54 4.19 1.78 12.88
N LYS A 55 4.88 2.84 13.25
CA LYS A 55 4.29 3.98 13.98
C LYS A 55 3.39 4.85 13.09
N LYS A 56 3.58 4.79 11.78
CA LYS A 56 2.85 5.60 10.79
C LYS A 56 1.96 4.75 9.88
N TYR A 57 2.36 3.52 9.60
CA TYR A 57 1.72 2.65 8.62
C TYR A 57 1.28 1.34 9.26
N ASP A 58 0.06 0.91 8.97
CA ASP A 58 -0.43 -0.42 9.36
C ASP A 58 0.13 -1.54 8.48
N VAL A 59 0.75 -1.17 7.35
CA VAL A 59 1.40 -2.07 6.39
C VAL A 59 2.82 -1.64 6.15
N VAL A 60 3.78 -2.54 6.36
CA VAL A 60 5.20 -2.33 6.06
C VAL A 60 5.71 -3.46 5.17
N ILE A 61 6.29 -3.09 4.04
CA ILE A 61 6.82 -4.02 3.04
C ILE A 61 8.34 -4.09 3.18
N TRP A 62 8.89 -5.29 3.24
CA TRP A 62 10.32 -5.53 3.09
C TRP A 62 10.61 -5.82 1.61
N ALA A 63 11.43 -4.97 0.99
CA ALA A 63 11.79 -5.15 -0.42
C ALA A 63 12.35 -6.56 -0.67
N HIS A 64 11.77 -7.26 -1.67
CA HIS A 64 12.11 -8.62 -2.10
C HIS A 64 11.89 -9.73 -1.04
N HIS A 65 11.09 -9.47 0.01
CA HIS A 65 10.88 -10.47 1.06
C HIS A 65 9.40 -10.72 1.36
N GLY A 66 8.67 -9.70 1.78
CA GLY A 66 7.26 -9.85 2.16
C GLY A 66 6.69 -8.59 2.80
N MET A 67 5.55 -8.73 3.49
CA MET A 67 4.94 -7.62 4.20
C MET A 67 4.57 -7.99 5.63
N PHE A 68 4.49 -6.95 6.47
CA PHE A 68 4.00 -6.99 7.85
C PHE A 68 2.77 -6.10 7.94
N CYS A 69 1.73 -6.58 8.59
CA CYS A 69 0.54 -5.83 8.88
C CYS A 69 0.27 -5.83 10.39
N SER A 70 -0.29 -4.74 10.88
CA SER A 70 -0.79 -4.61 12.24
C SER A 70 -2.26 -4.20 12.23
N GLY A 71 -3.02 -4.63 13.22
CA GLY A 71 -4.42 -4.32 13.39
C GLY A 71 -4.91 -4.74 14.77
N GLU A 72 -6.19 -4.46 15.06
CA GLU A 72 -6.79 -4.70 16.37
C GLU A 72 -6.99 -6.19 16.66
N ASP A 73 -7.28 -6.98 15.64
CA ASP A 73 -7.49 -8.43 15.74
C ASP A 73 -7.00 -9.17 14.49
N PHE A 74 -7.07 -10.50 14.53
CA PHE A 74 -6.61 -11.35 13.42
C PHE A 74 -7.45 -11.20 12.15
N ASP A 75 -8.75 -11.08 12.27
CA ASP A 75 -9.66 -11.03 11.12
C ASP A 75 -9.47 -9.73 10.35
N LEU A 76 -9.41 -8.60 11.06
CA LEU A 76 -9.14 -7.28 10.48
C LEU A 76 -7.73 -7.20 9.89
N THR A 77 -6.72 -7.71 10.59
CA THR A 77 -5.34 -7.73 10.11
C THR A 77 -5.16 -8.63 8.90
N PHE A 78 -5.82 -9.78 8.86
CA PHE A 78 -5.83 -10.66 7.69
C PHE A 78 -6.56 -10.01 6.51
N GLY A 79 -7.69 -9.34 6.75
CA GLY A 79 -8.41 -8.58 5.74
C GLY A 79 -7.56 -7.46 5.13
N LEU A 80 -6.82 -6.72 5.96
CA LEU A 80 -5.86 -5.71 5.52
C LEU A 80 -4.78 -6.33 4.61
N LEU A 81 -4.11 -7.39 5.08
CA LEU A 81 -3.07 -8.08 4.31
C LEU A 81 -3.61 -8.59 2.97
N HIS A 82 -4.80 -9.18 2.98
CA HIS A 82 -5.43 -9.70 1.77
C HIS A 82 -5.79 -8.58 0.79
N THR A 83 -6.28 -7.44 1.27
CA THR A 83 -6.60 -6.27 0.45
C THR A 83 -5.35 -5.73 -0.24
N VAL A 84 -4.25 -5.58 0.50
CA VAL A 84 -2.96 -5.10 -0.05
C VAL A 84 -2.44 -6.06 -1.12
N GLU A 85 -2.42 -7.37 -0.84
CA GLU A 85 -1.93 -8.38 -1.79
C GLU A 85 -2.80 -8.46 -3.06
N LYS A 86 -4.12 -8.40 -2.89
CA LYS A 86 -5.05 -8.45 -4.03
C LYS A 86 -4.95 -7.20 -4.90
N SER A 87 -4.83 -6.03 -4.30
CA SER A 87 -4.65 -4.77 -5.03
C SER A 87 -3.34 -4.75 -5.81
N ALA A 88 -2.28 -5.31 -5.24
CA ALA A 88 -1.00 -5.47 -5.93
C ALA A 88 -1.09 -6.44 -7.11
N GLU A 89 -1.78 -7.55 -6.94
CA GLU A 89 -2.02 -8.52 -8.02
C GLU A 89 -2.75 -7.85 -9.20
N ILE A 90 -3.79 -7.07 -8.91
CA ILE A 90 -4.56 -6.33 -9.93
C ILE A 90 -3.67 -5.32 -10.63
N LEU A 91 -2.90 -4.52 -9.87
CA LEU A 91 -1.99 -3.52 -10.43
C LEU A 91 -0.95 -4.15 -11.36
N VAL A 92 -0.32 -5.23 -10.94
CA VAL A 92 0.68 -5.95 -11.75
C VAL A 92 0.05 -6.47 -13.04
N LYS A 93 -1.15 -7.04 -12.98
CA LYS A 93 -1.88 -7.51 -14.17
C LYS A 93 -2.17 -6.36 -15.14
N ILE A 94 -2.67 -5.23 -14.64
CA ILE A 94 -2.96 -4.06 -15.48
C ILE A 94 -1.69 -3.56 -16.16
N LEU A 95 -0.60 -3.36 -15.42
CA LEU A 95 0.68 -2.89 -15.97
C LEU A 95 1.35 -3.88 -16.92
N SER A 96 1.01 -5.17 -16.81
CA SER A 96 1.47 -6.20 -17.75
C SER A 96 0.69 -6.20 -19.06
N MET A 97 -0.54 -5.70 -19.05
CA MET A 97 -1.42 -5.63 -20.24
C MET A 97 -1.22 -4.34 -21.02
N THR A 98 -0.95 -3.22 -20.35
CA THR A 98 -0.81 -1.89 -20.95
C THR A 98 0.21 -1.05 -20.19
N PRO A 99 1.08 -0.29 -20.90
CA PRO A 99 2.05 0.59 -20.24
C PRO A 99 1.38 1.76 -19.50
N ASN A 100 0.16 2.12 -19.88
CA ASN A 100 -0.58 3.22 -19.30
C ASN A 100 -1.94 2.74 -18.78
N LYS A 101 -2.33 3.21 -17.61
CA LYS A 101 -3.68 3.00 -17.09
C LYS A 101 -4.69 3.73 -17.98
N LEU A 102 -5.74 3.04 -18.40
CA LEU A 102 -6.80 3.64 -19.22
C LEU A 102 -7.74 4.51 -18.38
N GLN A 103 -7.90 4.18 -17.11
CA GLN A 103 -8.77 4.86 -16.16
C GLN A 103 -8.20 4.76 -14.75
N THR A 104 -8.36 5.79 -13.93
CA THR A 104 -7.95 5.82 -12.53
C THR A 104 -9.04 6.46 -11.68
N ILE A 105 -9.02 6.18 -10.36
CA ILE A 105 -9.84 6.90 -9.39
C ILE A 105 -9.26 8.32 -9.27
N THR A 106 -10.12 9.33 -9.42
CA THR A 106 -9.67 10.73 -9.36
C THR A 106 -9.53 11.23 -7.92
N PRO A 107 -8.77 12.30 -7.66
CA PRO A 107 -8.70 12.94 -6.35
C PRO A 107 -10.08 13.30 -5.77
N ASP A 108 -11.02 13.77 -6.61
CA ASP A 108 -12.38 14.10 -6.17
C ASP A 108 -13.20 12.86 -5.80
N ASN A 109 -12.99 11.74 -6.50
CA ASN A 109 -13.58 10.46 -6.10
C ASN A 109 -13.05 10.01 -4.73
N PHE A 110 -11.74 10.17 -4.46
CA PHE A 110 -11.16 9.86 -3.15
C PHE A 110 -11.71 10.77 -2.04
N ARG A 111 -11.90 12.06 -2.31
CA ARG A 111 -12.52 12.98 -1.33
C ARG A 111 -13.98 12.59 -1.01
N SER A 112 -14.74 12.17 -2.01
CA SER A 112 -16.10 11.66 -1.82
C SER A 112 -16.10 10.38 -0.99
N LEU A 113 -15.21 9.44 -1.32
CA LEU A 113 -15.01 8.19 -0.58
C LEU A 113 -14.65 8.47 0.89
N ALA A 114 -13.70 9.36 1.12
CA ALA A 114 -13.25 9.73 2.47
C ALA A 114 -14.40 10.28 3.33
N LYS A 115 -15.27 11.08 2.74
CA LYS A 115 -16.45 11.62 3.41
C LYS A 115 -17.45 10.52 3.79
N ASP A 116 -17.75 9.63 2.86
CA ASP A 116 -18.76 8.57 3.07
C ASP A 116 -18.28 7.52 4.07
N PHE A 117 -17.02 7.12 3.99
CA PHE A 117 -16.41 6.14 4.90
C PHE A 117 -15.80 6.75 6.16
N LYS A 118 -15.84 8.10 6.31
CA LYS A 118 -15.30 8.83 7.46
C LYS A 118 -13.82 8.53 7.74
N VAL A 119 -13.02 8.39 6.70
CA VAL A 119 -11.58 8.21 6.78
C VAL A 119 -10.86 9.52 6.46
N SER A 120 -9.71 9.75 7.10
CA SER A 120 -8.83 10.87 6.81
C SER A 120 -7.77 10.40 5.81
N LEU A 121 -7.66 11.07 4.66
CA LEU A 121 -6.68 10.75 3.63
C LEU A 121 -5.56 11.79 3.64
N PRO A 122 -4.29 11.38 3.45
CA PRO A 122 -3.18 12.30 3.28
C PRO A 122 -3.37 13.20 2.06
N GLU A 123 -3.34 14.51 2.24
CA GLU A 123 -3.49 15.47 1.14
C GLU A 123 -2.44 15.25 0.03
N GLU A 124 -1.24 14.78 0.38
CA GLU A 124 -0.17 14.46 -0.58
C GLU A 124 -0.56 13.39 -1.61
N PHE A 125 -1.59 12.56 -1.33
CA PHE A 125 -2.11 11.55 -2.26
C PHE A 125 -3.24 12.08 -3.16
N LEU A 126 -3.76 13.28 -2.88
CA LEU A 126 -4.92 13.84 -3.54
C LEU A 126 -4.60 14.93 -4.59
N TYR A 127 -3.34 15.08 -4.96
CA TYR A 127 -2.94 15.97 -6.04
C TYR A 127 -2.97 15.26 -7.39
N GLU A 128 -3.44 15.97 -8.42
CA GLU A 128 -3.31 15.50 -9.80
C GLU A 128 -1.82 15.44 -10.17
N LYS A 129 -1.40 14.30 -10.67
CA LYS A 129 -0.06 14.15 -11.26
C LYS A 129 -0.02 14.95 -12.55
N GLN A 130 0.83 15.97 -12.59
CA GLN A 130 1.14 16.71 -13.83
C GLN A 130 1.93 15.83 -14.80
#